data_eb1b896bde35a1313f63e12ad7d0994b
#
_entry.id   eb1b896bde35a1313f63e12ad7d0994b
#
_cell.length_a   1.000
_cell.length_b   1.000
_cell.length_c   1.000
_cell.angle_alpha   90.00
_cell.angle_beta   90.00
_cell.angle_gamma   90.00
#
_symmetry.space_group_name_H-M   'P 1'
#
loop_
_entity.id
_entity.type
_entity.pdbx_description
1 polymer ?
#
loop_
_entity_poly.entity_id
_entity_poly.type
_entity_poly.pdbx_seq_one_letter_code
_entity_poly.pdbx_strand_id
1 'polypeptide(L)'
;MANSQTKSSTTISFFQLIKQQLSKIVFAALISMSCVITSTFTHATEVLRIRAIVNDDVISFYDLFQRVRLLIMTSAIPDSPDNRKRLAPQVLRAMIDEKLRLQEAARLNIRVPTSRVNQQISLLEKRNNLPSGSIPQLLDQAGIGHSVLHNKLRGELAWQSIVRRRLVKQVNISNEEIEDEFRRLQSIQHLPRYKVSEIFLAVDNPDQEDQVLDVARRLLGQLDEGAKFNLIAREFSQSSSAATGGNLGTVSKGQLDPKLEKALDVLNNGGLAGPLRTLSGFYILKLHERISSTTNKNEPVMALVSQLLLPLKAEAKKAEIDSQKDIAAQIRDTSTSCKHLDESGSALNAPQSGSLGKINIEELPLTISKAIRDLPANKVSPTIRVAEGLLLMMVCEWDKPKASLPPKKEVRARLGDRQLNLLMQRYMRDLRRTAYIDLRG
;
A
#
# COMPACT_ATOMS: atom_id res chain seq x y z
N MET A 1 -31.07 50.30 -101.24
CA MET A 1 -30.29 51.32 -100.52
C MET A 1 -30.13 50.83 -99.09
N ALA A 2 -28.98 50.54 -98.73
CA ALA A 2 -28.29 50.67 -97.45
C ALA A 2 -28.92 50.09 -96.19
N ASN A 3 -28.24 49.13 -95.67
CA ASN A 3 -27.78 48.97 -94.30
C ASN A 3 -28.70 48.30 -93.27
N SER A 4 -28.50 46.97 -93.07
CA SER A 4 -28.68 46.32 -91.77
C SER A 4 -27.94 44.97 -91.74
N GLN A 5 -26.65 44.99 -91.62
CA GLN A 5 -25.84 43.78 -91.33
C GLN A 5 -24.66 44.13 -90.41
N THR A 6 -24.88 44.40 -89.12
CA THR A 6 -23.76 44.47 -88.18
C THR A 6 -24.24 44.44 -86.70
N LYS A 7 -24.99 43.43 -86.30
CA LYS A 7 -25.29 43.27 -84.86
C LYS A 7 -25.30 41.82 -84.33
N SER A 8 -24.80 40.81 -85.08
CA SER A 8 -24.87 39.40 -84.68
C SER A 8 -23.55 38.75 -84.19
N SER A 9 -22.37 39.38 -84.37
CA SER A 9 -21.12 38.70 -84.09
C SER A 9 -20.53 38.99 -82.74
N THR A 10 -20.99 40.04 -82.01
CA THR A 10 -20.40 40.42 -80.71
C THR A 10 -21.03 39.67 -79.52
N THR A 11 -22.28 39.25 -79.68
CA THR A 11 -23.02 38.53 -78.59
C THR A 11 -22.57 37.04 -78.43
N ILE A 12 -22.11 36.39 -79.50
CA ILE A 12 -21.69 34.99 -79.45
C ILE A 12 -20.32 34.85 -78.78
N SER A 13 -19.41 35.81 -78.94
CA SER A 13 -18.10 35.85 -78.34
C SER A 13 -18.18 36.03 -76.79
N PHE A 14 -19.14 36.86 -76.31
CA PHE A 14 -19.27 37.10 -74.88
C PHE A 14 -19.85 35.89 -74.12
N PHE A 15 -20.74 35.15 -74.73
CA PHE A 15 -21.32 33.92 -74.17
C PHE A 15 -20.27 32.75 -74.10
N GLN A 16 -19.38 32.68 -75.05
CA GLN A 16 -18.31 31.68 -75.02
C GLN A 16 -17.25 31.99 -73.97
N LEU A 17 -16.91 33.26 -73.71
CA LEU A 17 -15.98 33.67 -72.67
C LEU A 17 -16.54 33.39 -71.24
N ILE A 18 -17.87 33.63 -71.04
CA ILE A 18 -18.54 33.34 -69.76
C ILE A 18 -18.61 31.85 -69.51
N LYS A 19 -18.91 31.02 -70.52
CA LYS A 19 -18.86 29.56 -70.40
C LYS A 19 -17.48 29.01 -70.04
N GLN A 20 -16.41 29.58 -70.61
CA GLN A 20 -15.05 29.19 -70.36
C GLN A 20 -14.54 29.57 -68.95
N GLN A 21 -15.02 30.73 -68.42
CA GLN A 21 -14.72 31.17 -67.06
C GLN A 21 -15.52 30.36 -66.00
N LEU A 22 -16.80 30.08 -66.27
CA LEU A 22 -17.64 29.24 -65.41
C LEU A 22 -17.10 27.80 -65.33
N SER A 23 -16.62 27.24 -66.44
CA SER A 23 -16.00 25.90 -66.48
C SER A 23 -14.72 25.82 -65.65
N LYS A 24 -13.87 26.88 -65.66
CA LYS A 24 -12.68 26.93 -64.81
C LYS A 24 -12.94 27.09 -63.34
N ILE A 25 -14.00 27.86 -62.97
CA ILE A 25 -14.46 28.03 -61.58
C ILE A 25 -15.03 26.72 -61.03
N VAL A 26 -15.88 26.01 -61.80
CA VAL A 26 -16.41 24.71 -61.43
C VAL A 26 -15.36 23.64 -61.29
N PHE A 27 -14.35 23.66 -62.19
CA PHE A 27 -13.22 22.73 -62.13
C PHE A 27 -12.28 23.01 -60.93
N ALA A 28 -12.06 24.30 -60.61
CA ALA A 28 -11.31 24.72 -59.42
C ALA A 28 -12.05 24.41 -58.12
N ALA A 29 -13.36 24.54 -58.08
CA ALA A 29 -14.19 24.16 -56.96
C ALA A 29 -14.27 22.63 -56.72
N LEU A 30 -14.28 21.84 -57.80
CA LEU A 30 -14.21 20.36 -57.72
C LEU A 30 -12.87 19.86 -57.25
N ILE A 31 -11.76 20.51 -57.63
CA ILE A 31 -10.40 20.16 -57.14
C ILE A 31 -10.20 20.55 -55.68
N SER A 32 -10.73 21.71 -55.23
CA SER A 32 -10.65 22.12 -53.82
C SER A 32 -11.53 21.26 -52.92
N MET A 33 -12.69 20.78 -53.39
CA MET A 33 -13.56 19.89 -52.68
C MET A 33 -12.99 18.46 -52.56
N SER A 34 -12.19 18.01 -53.52
CA SER A 34 -11.47 16.73 -53.50
C SER A 34 -10.34 16.72 -52.49
N CYS A 35 -9.68 17.87 -52.21
CA CYS A 35 -8.59 17.95 -51.20
C CYS A 35 -9.10 17.94 -49.73
N VAL A 36 -10.38 18.29 -49.46
CA VAL A 36 -10.95 18.32 -48.11
C VAL A 36 -11.34 16.91 -47.65
N ILE A 37 -11.58 15.97 -48.55
CA ILE A 37 -12.05 14.60 -48.22
C ILE A 37 -10.88 13.67 -47.80
N THR A 38 -9.63 14.05 -48.07
CA THR A 38 -8.46 13.19 -47.76
C THR A 38 -7.85 13.38 -46.35
N SER A 39 -8.38 14.35 -45.56
CA SER A 39 -7.77 14.68 -44.24
C SER A 39 -8.35 13.90 -43.05
N THR A 40 -9.31 13.00 -43.22
CA THR A 40 -10.01 12.33 -42.10
C THR A 40 -9.57 10.88 -41.84
N PHE A 41 -8.61 10.33 -42.57
CA PHE A 41 -8.22 8.90 -42.43
C PHE A 41 -7.00 8.62 -41.53
N THR A 42 -6.37 9.64 -40.94
CA THR A 42 -5.14 9.41 -40.15
C THR A 42 -5.34 9.02 -38.69
N HIS A 43 -6.58 9.05 -38.15
CA HIS A 43 -6.82 8.68 -36.76
C HIS A 43 -7.22 7.22 -36.55
N ALA A 44 -7.61 6.48 -37.58
CA ALA A 44 -8.04 5.08 -37.45
C ALA A 44 -6.90 4.06 -37.31
N THR A 45 -5.68 4.42 -37.75
CA THR A 45 -4.53 3.48 -37.72
C THR A 45 -3.85 3.36 -36.38
N GLU A 46 -3.93 4.36 -35.50
CA GLU A 46 -3.34 4.27 -34.16
C GLU A 46 -4.12 3.33 -33.22
N VAL A 47 -5.42 3.22 -33.41
CA VAL A 47 -6.31 2.41 -32.55
C VAL A 47 -6.03 0.90 -32.67
N LEU A 48 -5.56 0.44 -33.82
CA LEU A 48 -5.27 -0.97 -34.12
C LEU A 48 -3.80 -1.36 -33.87
N ARG A 49 -2.98 -0.45 -33.37
CA ARG A 49 -1.56 -0.72 -33.12
C ARG A 49 -1.40 -1.76 -32.02
N ILE A 50 -0.72 -2.86 -32.32
CA ILE A 50 -0.44 -3.92 -31.36
C ILE A 50 0.64 -3.42 -30.39
N ARG A 51 0.44 -3.63 -29.09
CA ARG A 51 1.39 -3.29 -28.01
C ARG A 51 2.08 -4.50 -27.43
N ALA A 52 1.41 -5.64 -27.41
CA ALA A 52 2.01 -6.91 -27.05
C ALA A 52 1.28 -8.07 -27.70
N ILE A 53 2.00 -9.18 -27.93
CA ILE A 53 1.46 -10.48 -28.25
C ILE A 53 1.84 -11.42 -27.10
N VAL A 54 0.87 -12.16 -26.59
CA VAL A 54 1.05 -13.11 -25.49
C VAL A 54 0.52 -14.47 -25.95
N ASN A 55 1.42 -15.35 -26.41
CA ASN A 55 1.07 -16.56 -27.16
C ASN A 55 0.15 -16.20 -28.36
N ASP A 56 -1.12 -16.64 -28.33
CA ASP A 56 -2.11 -16.38 -29.38
C ASP A 56 -2.97 -15.12 -29.12
N ASP A 57 -2.79 -14.46 -27.99
CA ASP A 57 -3.57 -13.28 -27.60
C ASP A 57 -2.85 -11.98 -27.94
N VAL A 58 -3.60 -11.00 -28.41
CA VAL A 58 -3.11 -9.65 -28.72
C VAL A 58 -3.58 -8.66 -27.65
N ILE A 59 -2.71 -7.71 -27.33
CA ILE A 59 -3.04 -6.51 -26.57
C ILE A 59 -2.83 -5.30 -27.48
N SER A 60 -3.93 -4.63 -27.83
CA SER A 60 -3.89 -3.44 -28.69
C SER A 60 -3.53 -2.19 -27.91
N PHE A 61 -3.14 -1.11 -28.62
CA PHE A 61 -2.99 0.22 -28.04
C PHE A 61 -4.29 0.70 -27.38
N TYR A 62 -5.43 0.41 -28.01
CA TYR A 62 -6.74 0.79 -27.49
C TYR A 62 -7.04 0.08 -26.17
N ASP A 63 -6.79 -1.23 -26.06
CA ASP A 63 -6.99 -1.98 -24.83
C ASP A 63 -6.12 -1.40 -23.69
N LEU A 64 -4.85 -1.13 -23.99
CA LEU A 64 -3.93 -0.53 -23.04
C LEU A 64 -4.38 0.88 -22.60
N PHE A 65 -4.77 1.72 -23.56
CA PHE A 65 -5.27 3.07 -23.27
C PHE A 65 -6.50 3.05 -22.38
N GLN A 66 -7.48 2.21 -22.69
CA GLN A 66 -8.69 2.04 -21.88
C GLN A 66 -8.37 1.52 -20.47
N ARG A 67 -7.42 0.60 -20.34
CA ARG A 67 -6.99 0.06 -19.05
C ARG A 67 -6.26 1.11 -18.20
N VAL A 68 -5.43 1.95 -18.82
CA VAL A 68 -4.75 3.07 -18.15
C VAL A 68 -5.79 4.06 -17.63
N ARG A 69 -6.82 4.39 -18.41
CA ARG A 69 -7.92 5.27 -17.96
C ARG A 69 -8.69 4.67 -16.78
N LEU A 70 -8.98 3.38 -16.82
CA LEU A 70 -9.61 2.69 -15.71
C LEU A 70 -8.76 2.79 -14.43
N LEU A 71 -7.46 2.60 -14.53
CA LEU A 71 -6.55 2.75 -13.38
C LEU A 71 -6.55 4.17 -12.83
N ILE A 72 -6.41 5.18 -13.68
CA ILE A 72 -6.44 6.60 -13.31
C ILE A 72 -7.74 6.93 -12.57
N MET A 73 -8.88 6.55 -13.14
CA MET A 73 -10.20 6.78 -12.55
C MET A 73 -10.31 6.16 -11.13
N THR A 74 -9.75 4.96 -10.93
CA THR A 74 -9.88 4.24 -9.65
C THR A 74 -8.82 4.63 -8.61
N SER A 75 -7.70 5.22 -9.02
CA SER A 75 -6.54 5.51 -8.14
C SER A 75 -6.47 6.96 -7.65
N ALA A 76 -7.41 7.82 -8.09
CA ALA A 76 -7.39 9.26 -7.82
C ALA A 76 -6.12 9.98 -8.34
N ILE A 77 -5.47 9.42 -9.37
CA ILE A 77 -4.35 10.04 -10.07
C ILE A 77 -4.93 11.05 -11.07
N PRO A 78 -4.38 12.26 -11.21
CA PRO A 78 -4.83 13.22 -12.23
C PRO A 78 -4.70 12.63 -13.64
N ASP A 79 -5.75 12.75 -14.46
CA ASP A 79 -5.72 12.29 -15.86
C ASP A 79 -4.97 13.31 -16.74
N SER A 80 -3.67 13.06 -16.95
CA SER A 80 -2.80 13.86 -17.82
C SER A 80 -2.09 12.97 -18.83
N PRO A 81 -1.66 13.53 -19.99
CA PRO A 81 -0.87 12.79 -20.98
C PRO A 81 0.40 12.16 -20.37
N ASP A 82 1.07 12.87 -19.46
CA ASP A 82 2.27 12.39 -18.79
C ASP A 82 1.99 11.21 -17.86
N ASN A 83 0.92 11.28 -17.06
CA ASN A 83 0.51 10.18 -16.21
C ASN A 83 0.12 8.96 -17.03
N ARG A 84 -0.64 9.13 -18.13
CA ARG A 84 -0.98 8.02 -19.04
C ARG A 84 0.27 7.36 -19.62
N LYS A 85 1.21 8.16 -20.15
CA LYS A 85 2.48 7.66 -20.71
C LYS A 85 3.32 6.95 -19.65
N ARG A 86 3.37 7.48 -18.45
CA ARG A 86 4.13 6.95 -17.31
C ARG A 86 3.54 5.63 -16.79
N LEU A 87 2.21 5.48 -16.79
CA LEU A 87 1.51 4.28 -16.30
C LEU A 87 1.47 3.14 -17.35
N ALA A 88 1.49 3.48 -18.65
CA ALA A 88 1.27 2.51 -19.71
C ALA A 88 2.17 1.26 -19.65
N PRO A 89 3.49 1.33 -19.42
CA PRO A 89 4.34 0.14 -19.35
C PRO A 89 3.97 -0.81 -18.20
N GLN A 90 3.55 -0.26 -17.07
CA GLN A 90 3.17 -1.02 -15.88
C GLN A 90 1.83 -1.73 -16.10
N VAL A 91 0.86 -0.98 -16.66
CA VAL A 91 -0.45 -1.52 -17.01
C VAL A 91 -0.32 -2.61 -18.07
N LEU A 92 0.55 -2.42 -19.07
CA LEU A 92 0.82 -3.44 -20.08
C LEU A 92 1.33 -4.76 -19.46
N ARG A 93 2.28 -4.67 -18.51
CA ARG A 93 2.77 -5.85 -17.79
C ARG A 93 1.65 -6.56 -17.03
N ALA A 94 0.79 -5.81 -16.33
CA ALA A 94 -0.36 -6.38 -15.62
C ALA A 94 -1.35 -7.05 -16.58
N MET A 95 -1.58 -6.48 -17.78
CA MET A 95 -2.43 -7.07 -18.80
C MET A 95 -1.84 -8.35 -19.40
N ILE A 96 -0.51 -8.43 -19.56
CA ILE A 96 0.19 -9.65 -19.98
C ILE A 96 -0.04 -10.76 -18.97
N ASP A 97 0.15 -10.47 -17.67
CA ASP A 97 -0.11 -11.45 -16.62
C ASP A 97 -1.57 -11.91 -16.59
N GLU A 98 -2.51 -10.99 -16.82
CA GLU A 98 -3.93 -11.30 -16.92
C GLU A 98 -4.21 -12.28 -18.08
N LYS A 99 -3.60 -12.05 -19.26
CA LYS A 99 -3.70 -12.97 -20.40
C LYS A 99 -3.17 -14.37 -20.06
N LEU A 100 -1.98 -14.44 -19.46
CA LEU A 100 -1.41 -15.72 -19.03
C LEU A 100 -2.29 -16.47 -18.04
N ARG A 101 -2.88 -15.76 -17.07
CA ARG A 101 -3.83 -16.36 -16.10
C ARG A 101 -5.10 -16.90 -16.79
N LEU A 102 -5.63 -16.18 -17.78
CA LEU A 102 -6.81 -16.62 -18.54
C LEU A 102 -6.50 -17.82 -19.40
N GLN A 103 -5.36 -17.85 -20.09
CA GLN A 103 -4.90 -18.98 -20.90
C GLN A 103 -4.68 -20.20 -20.03
N GLU A 104 -4.05 -20.05 -18.88
CA GLU A 104 -3.85 -21.14 -17.92
C GLU A 104 -5.18 -21.65 -17.34
N ALA A 105 -6.14 -20.76 -17.06
CA ALA A 105 -7.47 -21.17 -16.64
C ALA A 105 -8.16 -22.00 -17.71
N ALA A 106 -8.07 -21.59 -18.99
CA ALA A 106 -8.61 -22.35 -20.13
C ALA A 106 -7.93 -23.73 -20.24
N ARG A 107 -6.59 -23.80 -20.13
CA ARG A 107 -5.83 -25.07 -20.14
C ARG A 107 -6.27 -26.03 -19.02
N LEU A 108 -6.65 -25.48 -17.85
CA LEU A 108 -7.12 -26.24 -16.70
C LEU A 108 -8.63 -26.49 -16.71
N ASN A 109 -9.35 -26.13 -17.78
CA ASN A 109 -10.81 -26.21 -17.90
C ASN A 109 -11.52 -25.45 -16.74
N ILE A 110 -10.96 -24.31 -16.34
CA ILE A 110 -11.55 -23.41 -15.34
C ILE A 110 -12.30 -22.30 -16.08
N ARG A 111 -13.64 -22.32 -15.97
CA ARG A 111 -14.49 -21.30 -16.56
C ARG A 111 -14.94 -20.30 -15.52
N VAL A 112 -14.90 -19.01 -15.85
CA VAL A 112 -15.45 -17.92 -15.06
C VAL A 112 -16.69 -17.39 -15.77
N PRO A 113 -17.91 -17.75 -15.30
CA PRO A 113 -19.13 -17.29 -15.93
C PRO A 113 -19.33 -15.79 -15.71
N THR A 114 -20.00 -15.13 -16.66
CA THR A 114 -20.28 -13.68 -16.60
C THR A 114 -21.10 -13.30 -15.36
N SER A 115 -22.00 -14.17 -14.91
CA SER A 115 -22.77 -13.96 -13.69
C SER A 115 -21.87 -13.76 -12.47
N ARG A 116 -20.75 -14.50 -12.38
CA ARG A 116 -19.78 -14.34 -11.28
C ARG A 116 -19.01 -13.02 -11.39
N VAL A 117 -18.70 -12.56 -12.60
CA VAL A 117 -18.09 -11.23 -12.81
C VAL A 117 -19.06 -10.13 -12.38
N ASN A 118 -20.34 -10.23 -12.78
CA ASN A 118 -21.38 -9.26 -12.39
C ASN A 118 -21.57 -9.24 -10.86
N GLN A 119 -21.58 -10.41 -10.22
CA GLN A 119 -21.62 -10.49 -8.76
C GLN A 119 -20.43 -9.79 -8.10
N GLN A 120 -19.22 -9.92 -8.69
CA GLN A 120 -18.04 -9.20 -8.19
C GLN A 120 -18.17 -7.69 -8.34
N ILE A 121 -18.77 -7.21 -9.45
CA ILE A 121 -19.06 -5.78 -9.65
C ILE A 121 -20.03 -5.28 -8.55
N SER A 122 -21.11 -6.00 -8.30
CA SER A 122 -22.06 -5.65 -7.23
C SER A 122 -21.41 -5.65 -5.83
N LEU A 123 -20.46 -6.55 -5.57
CA LEU A 123 -19.68 -6.53 -4.32
C LEU A 123 -18.76 -5.32 -4.23
N LEU A 124 -18.16 -4.88 -5.35
CA LEU A 124 -17.36 -3.66 -5.41
C LEU A 124 -18.22 -2.42 -5.13
N GLU A 125 -19.43 -2.35 -5.70
CA GLU A 125 -20.39 -1.26 -5.42
C GLU A 125 -20.70 -1.20 -3.92
N LYS A 126 -21.11 -2.30 -3.33
CA LYS A 126 -21.42 -2.39 -1.88
C LYS A 126 -20.22 -1.98 -1.00
N ARG A 127 -19.02 -2.46 -1.32
CA ARG A 127 -17.81 -2.16 -0.53
C ARG A 127 -17.41 -0.68 -0.59
N ASN A 128 -17.73 0.00 -1.70
CA ASN A 128 -17.45 1.42 -1.87
C ASN A 128 -18.66 2.32 -1.55
N ASN A 129 -19.72 1.76 -0.95
CA ASN A 129 -20.97 2.46 -0.63
C ASN A 129 -21.61 3.13 -1.87
N LEU A 130 -21.51 2.50 -3.02
CA LEU A 130 -22.10 2.95 -4.27
C LEU A 130 -23.48 2.32 -4.49
N PRO A 131 -24.42 3.02 -5.10
CA PRO A 131 -25.68 2.44 -5.54
C PRO A 131 -25.47 1.26 -6.49
N SER A 132 -26.40 0.30 -6.50
CA SER A 132 -26.36 -0.82 -7.44
C SER A 132 -26.47 -0.31 -8.88
N GLY A 133 -25.59 -0.80 -9.77
CA GLY A 133 -25.54 -0.40 -11.18
C GLY A 133 -24.82 0.93 -11.45
N SER A 134 -24.21 1.55 -10.44
CA SER A 134 -23.48 2.82 -10.62
C SER A 134 -22.11 2.63 -11.29
N ILE A 135 -21.44 1.50 -11.12
CA ILE A 135 -20.13 1.27 -11.76
C ILE A 135 -20.23 1.30 -13.29
N PRO A 136 -21.16 0.59 -13.96
CA PRO A 136 -21.35 0.75 -15.41
C PRO A 136 -21.55 2.21 -15.84
N GLN A 137 -22.39 2.97 -15.15
CA GLN A 137 -22.64 4.39 -15.46
C GLN A 137 -21.38 5.24 -15.32
N LEU A 138 -20.56 5.01 -14.29
CA LEU A 138 -19.28 5.71 -14.09
C LEU A 138 -18.28 5.37 -15.21
N LEU A 139 -18.26 4.14 -15.70
CA LEU A 139 -17.44 3.74 -16.85
C LEU A 139 -17.89 4.46 -18.12
N ASP A 140 -19.21 4.53 -18.38
CA ASP A 140 -19.78 5.24 -19.53
C ASP A 140 -19.41 6.74 -19.50
N GLN A 141 -19.57 7.40 -18.35
CA GLN A 141 -19.19 8.80 -18.15
C GLN A 141 -17.68 9.03 -18.38
N ALA A 142 -16.86 8.06 -17.99
CA ALA A 142 -15.43 8.10 -18.23
C ALA A 142 -15.04 7.69 -19.65
N GLY A 143 -16.00 7.28 -20.52
CA GLY A 143 -15.73 6.73 -21.86
C GLY A 143 -14.87 5.48 -21.85
N ILE A 144 -15.06 4.61 -20.84
CA ILE A 144 -14.35 3.33 -20.68
C ILE A 144 -15.31 2.20 -21.00
N GLY A 145 -14.93 1.35 -21.94
CA GLY A 145 -15.75 0.19 -22.29
C GLY A 145 -15.92 -0.78 -21.11
N HIS A 146 -17.14 -1.27 -20.86
CA HIS A 146 -17.45 -2.19 -19.78
C HIS A 146 -16.59 -3.46 -19.82
N SER A 147 -16.22 -3.92 -21.02
CA SER A 147 -15.35 -5.08 -21.23
C SER A 147 -14.00 -4.95 -20.55
N VAL A 148 -13.48 -3.72 -20.36
CA VAL A 148 -12.18 -3.48 -19.72
C VAL A 148 -12.20 -3.92 -18.27
N LEU A 149 -13.22 -3.53 -17.51
CA LEU A 149 -13.42 -3.97 -16.13
C LEU A 149 -13.80 -5.46 -16.06
N HIS A 150 -14.70 -5.91 -16.94
CA HIS A 150 -15.11 -7.32 -17.00
C HIS A 150 -13.91 -8.26 -17.23
N ASN A 151 -13.02 -7.94 -18.17
CA ASN A 151 -11.86 -8.77 -18.46
C ASN A 151 -10.88 -8.78 -17.29
N LYS A 152 -10.61 -7.61 -16.67
CA LYS A 152 -9.79 -7.52 -15.45
C LYS A 152 -10.34 -8.44 -14.35
N LEU A 153 -11.60 -8.31 -14.01
CA LEU A 153 -12.23 -9.12 -12.96
C LEU A 153 -12.26 -10.61 -13.32
N ARG A 154 -12.48 -10.94 -14.59
CA ARG A 154 -12.45 -12.34 -15.07
C ARG A 154 -11.06 -12.93 -14.87
N GLY A 155 -9.98 -12.20 -15.20
CA GLY A 155 -8.60 -12.63 -14.97
C GLY A 155 -8.28 -12.84 -13.48
N GLU A 156 -8.74 -11.95 -12.61
CA GLU A 156 -8.59 -12.09 -11.16
C GLU A 156 -9.34 -13.32 -10.61
N LEU A 157 -10.59 -13.52 -11.02
CA LEU A 157 -11.41 -14.65 -10.60
C LEU A 157 -10.87 -15.98 -11.14
N ALA A 158 -10.33 -15.97 -12.37
CA ALA A 158 -9.64 -17.12 -12.95
C ALA A 158 -8.43 -17.51 -12.11
N TRP A 159 -7.58 -16.52 -11.78
CA TRP A 159 -6.41 -16.73 -10.95
C TRP A 159 -6.77 -17.27 -9.56
N GLN A 160 -7.73 -16.67 -8.87
CA GLN A 160 -8.22 -17.18 -7.59
C GLN A 160 -8.67 -18.64 -7.67
N SER A 161 -9.29 -19.01 -8.79
CA SER A 161 -9.76 -20.40 -9.01
C SER A 161 -8.61 -21.35 -9.27
N ILE A 162 -7.57 -20.93 -10.02
CA ILE A 162 -6.33 -21.70 -10.23
C ILE A 162 -5.63 -21.92 -8.89
N VAL A 163 -5.41 -20.85 -8.12
CA VAL A 163 -4.75 -20.90 -6.80
C VAL A 163 -5.46 -21.91 -5.89
N ARG A 164 -6.78 -21.79 -5.75
CA ARG A 164 -7.58 -22.68 -4.90
C ARG A 164 -7.51 -24.14 -5.37
N ARG A 165 -7.59 -24.37 -6.68
CA ARG A 165 -7.66 -25.73 -7.24
C ARG A 165 -6.32 -26.44 -7.27
N ARG A 166 -5.21 -25.68 -7.49
CA ARG A 166 -3.88 -26.24 -7.76
C ARG A 166 -2.88 -25.99 -6.63
N LEU A 167 -2.85 -24.79 -6.05
CA LEU A 167 -1.77 -24.40 -5.16
C LEU A 167 -2.13 -24.61 -3.70
N VAL A 168 -3.37 -24.31 -3.29
CA VAL A 168 -3.79 -24.51 -1.89
C VAL A 168 -3.60 -25.96 -1.44
N LYS A 169 -3.80 -26.92 -2.33
CA LYS A 169 -3.61 -28.35 -2.03
C LYS A 169 -2.14 -28.75 -1.83
N GLN A 170 -1.20 -27.92 -2.26
CA GLN A 170 0.24 -28.16 -2.09
C GLN A 170 0.78 -27.52 -0.80
N VAL A 171 -0.03 -26.69 -0.14
CA VAL A 171 0.34 -26.10 1.15
C VAL A 171 0.17 -27.18 2.22
N ASN A 172 1.28 -27.55 2.81
CA ASN A 172 1.30 -28.52 3.91
C ASN A 172 2.22 -27.97 4.99
N ILE A 173 1.66 -27.64 6.15
CA ILE A 173 2.41 -27.12 7.30
C ILE A 173 2.42 -28.20 8.37
N SER A 174 3.60 -28.71 8.67
CA SER A 174 3.83 -29.71 9.71
C SER A 174 3.64 -29.13 11.11
N ASN A 175 3.42 -30.00 12.09
CA ASN A 175 3.36 -29.55 13.48
C ASN A 175 4.74 -29.06 13.95
N GLU A 176 5.83 -29.64 13.44
CA GLU A 176 7.20 -29.23 13.76
C GLU A 176 7.46 -27.78 13.31
N GLU A 177 7.10 -27.43 12.07
CA GLU A 177 7.21 -26.06 11.57
C GLU A 177 6.40 -25.07 12.43
N ILE A 178 5.25 -25.48 12.95
CA ILE A 178 4.43 -24.64 13.85
C ILE A 178 5.16 -24.44 15.19
N GLU A 179 5.72 -25.51 15.78
CA GLU A 179 6.45 -25.41 17.04
C GLU A 179 7.73 -24.58 16.89
N ASP A 180 8.45 -24.72 15.78
CA ASP A 180 9.64 -23.93 15.48
C ASP A 180 9.31 -22.44 15.36
N GLU A 181 8.27 -22.11 14.58
CA GLU A 181 7.82 -20.74 14.45
C GLU A 181 7.30 -20.19 15.79
N PHE A 182 6.65 -21.02 16.60
CA PHE A 182 6.18 -20.62 17.91
C PHE A 182 7.36 -20.31 18.86
N ARG A 183 8.40 -21.15 18.90
CA ARG A 183 9.64 -20.87 19.63
C ARG A 183 10.32 -19.60 19.14
N ARG A 184 10.35 -19.39 17.83
CA ARG A 184 10.89 -18.18 17.23
C ARG A 184 10.07 -16.95 17.66
N LEU A 185 8.74 -17.01 17.65
CA LEU A 185 7.88 -15.92 18.10
C LEU A 185 8.10 -15.62 19.60
N GLN A 186 8.32 -16.65 20.44
CA GLN A 186 8.68 -16.46 21.83
C GLN A 186 9.99 -15.69 21.99
N SER A 187 11.00 -16.03 21.22
CA SER A 187 12.32 -15.37 21.31
C SER A 187 12.32 -13.92 20.86
N ILE A 188 11.38 -13.53 19.97
CA ILE A 188 11.27 -12.17 19.42
C ILE A 188 10.10 -11.37 19.99
N GLN A 189 9.34 -11.90 20.95
CA GLN A 189 8.14 -11.21 21.49
C GLN A 189 8.45 -9.86 22.14
N HIS A 190 9.69 -9.67 22.60
CA HIS A 190 10.18 -8.44 23.18
C HIS A 190 10.65 -7.41 22.13
N LEU A 191 10.71 -7.80 20.85
CA LEU A 191 11.13 -6.91 19.77
C LEU A 191 9.96 -6.03 19.26
N PRO A 192 10.24 -4.87 18.67
CA PRO A 192 9.23 -4.02 18.06
C PRO A 192 8.40 -4.78 17.01
N ARG A 193 7.16 -4.41 16.88
CA ARG A 193 6.23 -4.89 15.84
C ARG A 193 5.86 -3.74 14.92
N TYR A 194 5.58 -4.06 13.66
CA TYR A 194 5.26 -3.09 12.64
C TYR A 194 3.95 -3.48 11.96
N LYS A 195 3.01 -2.54 11.86
CA LYS A 195 1.84 -2.69 11.00
C LYS A 195 2.21 -2.17 9.62
N VAL A 196 2.29 -3.06 8.62
CA VAL A 196 2.94 -2.79 7.33
C VAL A 196 2.06 -3.21 6.17
N SER A 197 2.16 -2.46 5.08
CA SER A 197 1.73 -2.89 3.76
C SER A 197 2.91 -2.96 2.81
N GLU A 198 2.84 -3.85 1.81
CA GLU A 198 3.88 -4.07 0.81
C GLU A 198 3.35 -3.99 -0.62
N ILE A 199 4.21 -3.57 -1.54
CA ILE A 199 4.10 -3.81 -2.97
C ILE A 199 5.34 -4.60 -3.37
N PHE A 200 5.15 -5.77 -3.95
CA PHE A 200 6.24 -6.63 -4.40
C PHE A 200 6.25 -6.74 -5.92
N LEU A 201 7.41 -6.53 -6.52
CA LEU A 201 7.67 -6.65 -7.95
C LEU A 201 8.78 -7.69 -8.15
N ALA A 202 8.44 -8.83 -8.72
CA ALA A 202 9.40 -9.91 -8.94
C ALA A 202 10.44 -9.53 -10.00
N VAL A 203 11.67 -9.99 -9.79
CA VAL A 203 12.73 -10.03 -10.81
C VAL A 203 12.93 -11.48 -11.21
N ASP A 204 12.31 -11.88 -12.32
CA ASP A 204 12.32 -13.26 -12.79
C ASP A 204 13.57 -13.57 -13.63
N ASN A 205 14.15 -12.55 -14.27
CA ASN A 205 15.37 -12.62 -15.05
C ASN A 205 16.27 -11.43 -14.70
N PRO A 206 17.57 -11.65 -14.42
CA PRO A 206 18.54 -10.57 -14.17
C PRO A 206 18.54 -9.48 -15.24
N ASP A 207 18.36 -9.82 -16.52
CA ASP A 207 18.34 -8.86 -17.63
C ASP A 207 17.14 -7.86 -17.54
N GLN A 208 16.14 -8.17 -16.74
CA GLN A 208 14.97 -7.31 -16.52
C GLN A 208 15.05 -6.48 -15.23
N GLU A 209 16.13 -6.61 -14.48
CA GLU A 209 16.28 -5.97 -13.17
C GLU A 209 16.10 -4.45 -13.26
N ASP A 210 16.78 -3.79 -14.21
CA ASP A 210 16.68 -2.34 -14.40
C ASP A 210 15.26 -1.91 -14.77
N GLN A 211 14.57 -2.67 -15.63
CA GLN A 211 13.17 -2.39 -15.99
C GLN A 211 12.24 -2.49 -14.78
N VAL A 212 12.44 -3.52 -13.93
CA VAL A 212 11.63 -3.69 -12.71
C VAL A 212 11.94 -2.60 -11.69
N LEU A 213 13.20 -2.22 -11.56
CA LEU A 213 13.62 -1.10 -10.70
C LEU A 213 12.97 0.21 -11.13
N ASP A 214 12.95 0.49 -12.43
CA ASP A 214 12.30 1.69 -12.97
C ASP A 214 10.79 1.69 -12.73
N VAL A 215 10.14 0.52 -12.84
CA VAL A 215 8.73 0.37 -12.43
C VAL A 215 8.57 0.68 -10.95
N ALA A 216 9.39 0.10 -10.08
CA ALA A 216 9.32 0.32 -8.65
C ALA A 216 9.52 1.79 -8.26
N ARG A 217 10.50 2.48 -8.88
CA ARG A 217 10.72 3.92 -8.68
C ARG A 217 9.51 4.76 -9.10
N ARG A 218 8.91 4.44 -10.25
CA ARG A 218 7.71 5.15 -10.73
C ARG A 218 6.51 4.96 -9.79
N LEU A 219 6.30 3.72 -9.30
CA LEU A 219 5.23 3.46 -8.34
C LEU A 219 5.46 4.20 -7.01
N LEU A 220 6.69 4.24 -6.53
CA LEU A 220 7.04 5.00 -5.33
C LEU A 220 6.76 6.49 -5.53
N GLY A 221 7.17 7.08 -6.65
CA GLY A 221 6.88 8.49 -6.97
C GLY A 221 5.38 8.80 -6.98
N GLN A 222 4.54 7.90 -7.52
CA GLN A 222 3.09 8.06 -7.49
C GLN A 222 2.51 8.00 -6.07
N LEU A 223 3.07 7.14 -5.21
CA LEU A 223 2.67 7.05 -3.81
C LEU A 223 3.05 8.31 -3.03
N ASP A 224 4.20 8.90 -3.32
CA ASP A 224 4.65 10.18 -2.75
C ASP A 224 3.78 11.34 -3.23
N GLU A 225 3.26 11.29 -4.48
CA GLU A 225 2.28 12.21 -5.04
C GLU A 225 0.85 12.03 -4.48
N GLY A 226 0.63 11.04 -3.59
CA GLY A 226 -0.64 10.82 -2.90
C GLY A 226 -1.52 9.72 -3.47
N ALA A 227 -1.04 8.90 -4.41
CA ALA A 227 -1.79 7.73 -4.88
C ALA A 227 -2.08 6.76 -3.72
N LYS A 228 -3.25 6.12 -3.77
CA LYS A 228 -3.68 5.21 -2.71
C LYS A 228 -2.88 3.90 -2.76
N PHE A 229 -2.07 3.64 -1.74
CA PHE A 229 -1.20 2.46 -1.64
C PHE A 229 -1.93 1.15 -1.91
N ASN A 230 -3.10 0.96 -1.33
CA ASN A 230 -3.89 -0.27 -1.48
C ASN A 230 -4.38 -0.51 -2.91
N LEU A 231 -4.58 0.54 -3.71
CA LEU A 231 -4.99 0.41 -5.11
C LEU A 231 -3.80 0.05 -5.99
N ILE A 232 -2.67 0.73 -5.79
CA ILE A 232 -1.41 0.41 -6.48
C ILE A 232 -0.97 -1.02 -6.14
N ALA A 233 -1.06 -1.43 -4.88
CA ALA A 233 -0.73 -2.79 -4.47
C ALA A 233 -1.61 -3.84 -5.18
N ARG A 234 -2.92 -3.62 -5.28
CA ARG A 234 -3.83 -4.54 -5.98
C ARG A 234 -3.55 -4.66 -7.46
N GLU A 235 -3.10 -3.58 -8.09
CA GLU A 235 -2.87 -3.55 -9.53
C GLU A 235 -1.50 -4.11 -9.90
N PHE A 236 -0.46 -3.79 -9.12
CA PHE A 236 0.93 -4.03 -9.51
C PHE A 236 1.67 -5.04 -8.64
N SER A 237 1.24 -5.26 -7.40
CA SER A 237 1.94 -6.19 -6.51
C SER A 237 1.73 -7.63 -6.95
N GLN A 238 2.81 -8.38 -6.99
CA GLN A 238 2.83 -9.80 -7.32
C GLN A 238 2.84 -10.69 -6.05
N SER A 239 2.71 -10.05 -4.88
CA SER A 239 2.50 -10.75 -3.62
C SER A 239 1.07 -11.25 -3.46
N SER A 240 0.84 -12.27 -2.64
CA SER A 240 -0.51 -12.70 -2.24
C SER A 240 -1.27 -11.61 -1.48
N SER A 241 -0.55 -10.73 -0.79
CA SER A 241 -1.11 -9.56 -0.09
C SER A 241 -1.76 -8.54 -1.03
N ALA A 242 -1.48 -8.59 -2.35
CA ALA A 242 -2.08 -7.72 -3.36
C ALA A 242 -3.61 -7.74 -3.30
N ALA A 243 -4.23 -8.91 -3.12
CA ALA A 243 -5.69 -9.06 -3.00
C ALA A 243 -6.30 -8.25 -1.85
N THR A 244 -5.53 -8.04 -0.77
CA THR A 244 -5.90 -7.22 0.40
C THR A 244 -5.28 -5.82 0.37
N GLY A 245 -4.81 -5.36 -0.80
CA GLY A 245 -4.19 -4.05 -0.97
C GLY A 245 -2.79 -3.96 -0.36
N GLY A 246 -2.06 -5.06 -0.35
CA GLY A 246 -0.69 -5.15 0.15
C GLY A 246 -0.59 -5.30 1.67
N ASN A 247 -1.71 -5.40 2.38
CA ASN A 247 -1.72 -5.43 3.84
C ASN A 247 -1.12 -6.74 4.39
N LEU A 248 0.01 -6.65 5.10
CA LEU A 248 0.66 -7.76 5.82
C LEU A 248 0.15 -7.91 7.26
N GLY A 249 -0.65 -6.95 7.74
CA GLY A 249 -1.03 -6.89 9.15
C GLY A 249 0.13 -6.46 10.04
N THR A 250 0.20 -7.03 11.25
CA THR A 250 1.26 -6.77 12.21
C THR A 250 2.35 -7.83 12.07
N VAL A 251 3.56 -7.40 11.75
CA VAL A 251 4.77 -8.23 11.67
C VAL A 251 5.73 -7.87 12.80
N SER A 252 6.39 -8.86 13.38
CA SER A 252 7.43 -8.65 14.40
C SER A 252 8.79 -8.50 13.73
N LYS A 253 9.70 -7.77 14.34
CA LYS A 253 11.10 -7.76 13.94
C LYS A 253 11.65 -9.20 13.94
N GLY A 254 12.40 -9.57 12.91
CA GLY A 254 12.85 -10.94 12.64
C GLY A 254 11.89 -11.78 11.78
N GLN A 255 10.80 -11.21 11.26
CA GLN A 255 9.84 -11.90 10.39
C GLN A 255 9.96 -11.53 8.91
N LEU A 256 10.58 -10.42 8.59
CA LEU A 256 10.81 -9.95 7.23
C LEU A 256 12.27 -10.16 6.81
N ASP A 257 12.55 -9.95 5.54
CA ASP A 257 13.92 -9.86 5.05
C ASP A 257 14.68 -8.77 5.83
N PRO A 258 15.93 -9.02 6.26
CA PRO A 258 16.70 -8.04 7.05
C PRO A 258 16.81 -6.65 6.43
N LYS A 259 16.83 -6.55 5.09
CA LYS A 259 16.86 -5.26 4.38
C LYS A 259 15.55 -4.50 4.54
N LEU A 260 14.42 -5.22 4.52
CA LEU A 260 13.09 -4.64 4.72
C LEU A 260 12.93 -4.16 6.17
N GLU A 261 13.39 -4.94 7.14
CA GLU A 261 13.34 -4.56 8.55
C GLU A 261 14.19 -3.33 8.85
N LYS A 262 15.42 -3.30 8.32
CA LYS A 262 16.31 -2.14 8.48
C LYS A 262 15.67 -0.85 7.93
N ALA A 263 14.95 -0.95 6.81
CA ALA A 263 14.21 0.19 6.27
C ALA A 263 13.05 0.60 7.19
N LEU A 264 12.30 -0.36 7.75
CA LEU A 264 11.22 -0.08 8.70
C LEU A 264 11.72 0.55 10.00
N ASP A 265 12.93 0.19 10.48
CA ASP A 265 13.50 0.72 11.72
C ASP A 265 13.72 2.24 11.69
N VAL A 266 13.92 2.82 10.52
CA VAL A 266 14.19 4.27 10.36
C VAL A 266 12.96 5.06 9.90
N LEU A 267 11.87 4.40 9.49
CA LEU A 267 10.65 5.08 9.04
C LEU A 267 9.85 5.67 10.19
N ASN A 268 9.25 6.81 9.94
CA ASN A 268 8.16 7.33 10.78
C ASN A 268 6.82 6.66 10.43
N ASN A 269 5.86 6.68 11.34
CA ASN A 269 4.50 6.22 11.08
C ASN A 269 3.89 6.95 9.88
N GLY A 270 3.31 6.22 8.94
CA GLY A 270 2.81 6.72 7.67
C GLY A 270 3.84 6.76 6.54
N GLY A 271 5.13 6.59 6.83
CA GLY A 271 6.23 6.68 5.88
C GLY A 271 6.28 5.55 4.86
N LEU A 272 6.94 5.83 3.74
CA LEU A 272 7.21 4.90 2.64
C LEU A 272 8.70 4.58 2.59
N ALA A 273 9.05 3.36 2.23
CA ALA A 273 10.41 2.95 1.93
C ALA A 273 10.46 2.13 0.65
N GLY A 274 11.43 2.40 -0.18
CA GLY A 274 11.65 1.64 -1.42
C GLY A 274 12.35 2.44 -2.52
N PRO A 275 12.60 1.82 -3.65
CA PRO A 275 12.58 0.39 -3.91
C PRO A 275 13.66 -0.37 -3.11
N LEU A 276 13.28 -1.42 -2.40
CA LEU A 276 14.20 -2.24 -1.61
C LEU A 276 14.49 -3.55 -2.34
N ARG A 277 15.74 -3.78 -2.70
CA ARG A 277 16.15 -4.99 -3.44
C ARG A 277 16.38 -6.17 -2.50
N THR A 278 15.62 -7.23 -2.71
CA THR A 278 15.77 -8.55 -2.08
C THR A 278 16.13 -9.61 -3.13
N LEU A 279 16.38 -10.84 -2.72
CA LEU A 279 16.67 -11.94 -3.66
C LEU A 279 15.56 -12.18 -4.68
N SER A 280 14.29 -11.97 -4.30
CA SER A 280 13.13 -12.26 -5.14
C SER A 280 12.70 -11.09 -6.03
N GLY A 281 13.14 -9.87 -5.75
CA GLY A 281 12.71 -8.67 -6.49
C GLY A 281 12.76 -7.42 -5.64
N PHE A 282 11.93 -6.42 -6.01
CA PHE A 282 11.86 -5.13 -5.36
C PHE A 282 10.61 -5.02 -4.49
N TYR A 283 10.76 -4.39 -3.33
CA TYR A 283 9.68 -4.08 -2.41
C TYR A 283 9.53 -2.57 -2.23
N ILE A 284 8.27 -2.13 -2.13
CA ILE A 284 7.90 -0.82 -1.59
C ILE A 284 7.08 -1.10 -0.34
N LEU A 285 7.47 -0.51 0.78
CA LEU A 285 6.81 -0.70 2.07
C LEU A 285 6.13 0.60 2.52
N LYS A 286 5.00 0.44 3.20
CA LYS A 286 4.34 1.51 3.96
C LYS A 286 4.23 1.10 5.41
N LEU A 287 4.86 1.85 6.29
CA LEU A 287 4.71 1.69 7.73
C LEU A 287 3.45 2.43 8.20
N HIS A 288 2.45 1.72 8.66
CA HIS A 288 1.26 2.35 9.24
C HIS A 288 1.48 2.75 10.69
N GLU A 289 2.05 1.83 11.48
CA GLU A 289 2.28 2.03 12.90
C GLU A 289 3.46 1.18 13.38
N ARG A 290 4.33 1.76 14.18
CA ARG A 290 5.34 1.04 14.96
C ARG A 290 4.78 0.77 16.35
N ILE A 291 4.66 -0.50 16.71
CA ILE A 291 4.18 -0.94 18.00
C ILE A 291 5.40 -1.31 18.83
N SER A 292 5.76 -0.48 19.79
CA SER A 292 6.85 -0.80 20.72
C SER A 292 6.54 -2.09 21.47
N SER A 293 7.57 -2.85 21.81
CA SER A 293 7.45 -4.16 22.47
C SER A 293 6.78 -4.11 23.85
N THR A 294 6.61 -2.93 24.39
CA THR A 294 6.07 -2.68 25.70
C THR A 294 4.68 -2.10 25.63
N THR A 295 3.68 -2.82 25.31
CA THR A 295 2.26 -2.55 25.63
C THR A 295 1.31 -2.75 24.45
N ASN A 296 0.36 -3.67 24.63
CA ASN A 296 -0.97 -3.47 24.08
C ASN A 296 -1.48 -2.14 24.63
N LYS A 297 -1.74 -1.16 23.78
CA LYS A 297 -2.30 0.14 24.19
C LYS A 297 -3.64 0.03 24.94
N ASN A 298 -4.25 -1.15 24.96
CA ASN A 298 -5.55 -1.42 25.58
C ASN A 298 -5.45 -2.24 26.88
N GLU A 299 -4.28 -2.64 27.31
CA GLU A 299 -4.12 -3.32 28.61
C GLU A 299 -3.44 -2.37 29.57
N PRO A 300 -4.01 -2.21 30.80
CA PRO A 300 -3.45 -1.31 31.81
C PRO A 300 -2.03 -1.74 32.17
N VAL A 301 -1.10 -0.80 32.16
CA VAL A 301 0.27 -1.05 32.60
C VAL A 301 0.26 -1.07 34.12
N MET A 302 0.22 -2.25 34.68
CA MET A 302 0.27 -2.45 36.13
C MET A 302 1.71 -2.50 36.62
N ALA A 303 1.97 -1.88 37.77
CA ALA A 303 3.26 -1.97 38.44
C ALA A 303 3.10 -2.04 39.95
N LEU A 304 3.95 -2.78 40.62
CA LEU A 304 4.15 -2.69 42.06
C LEU A 304 5.03 -1.46 42.32
N VAL A 305 4.51 -0.49 43.05
CA VAL A 305 5.17 0.81 43.22
C VAL A 305 5.29 1.14 44.70
N SER A 306 6.43 1.70 45.06
CA SER A 306 6.64 2.33 46.34
C SER A 306 6.92 3.83 46.18
N GLN A 307 6.49 4.62 47.15
CA GLN A 307 6.69 6.07 47.13
C GLN A 307 7.30 6.58 48.41
N LEU A 308 8.00 7.70 48.31
CA LEU A 308 8.48 8.49 49.46
C LEU A 308 8.12 9.95 49.23
N LEU A 309 7.33 10.52 50.16
CA LEU A 309 6.92 11.91 50.13
C LEU A 309 7.68 12.68 51.18
N LEU A 310 8.51 13.65 50.76
CA LEU A 310 9.16 14.63 51.60
C LEU A 310 8.24 15.85 51.70
N PRO A 311 7.59 16.10 52.87
CA PRO A 311 6.59 17.14 52.98
C PRO A 311 7.26 18.53 52.87
N LEU A 312 6.58 19.43 52.15
CA LEU A 312 6.96 20.85 52.05
C LEU A 312 5.69 21.69 52.16
N LYS A 313 5.75 22.72 53.03
CA LYS A 313 4.68 23.70 53.10
C LYS A 313 4.53 24.48 51.81
N ALA A 314 3.31 24.93 51.49
CA ALA A 314 3.06 25.71 50.27
C ALA A 314 3.93 26.99 50.19
N GLU A 315 4.22 27.59 51.35
CA GLU A 315 5.03 28.83 51.50
C GLU A 315 6.47 28.53 51.92
N ALA A 316 6.98 27.31 51.66
CA ALA A 316 8.35 26.94 52.04
C ALA A 316 9.40 27.90 51.43
N LYS A 317 10.33 28.35 52.24
CA LYS A 317 11.44 29.20 51.80
C LYS A 317 12.39 28.42 50.86
N LYS A 318 13.06 29.13 49.96
CA LYS A 318 13.99 28.54 49.00
C LYS A 318 15.02 27.61 49.66
N ALA A 319 15.60 28.02 50.80
CA ALA A 319 16.57 27.22 51.55
C ALA A 319 15.98 25.87 52.03
N GLU A 320 14.73 25.86 52.45
CA GLU A 320 14.03 24.63 52.88
C GLU A 320 13.76 23.70 51.70
N ILE A 321 13.34 24.26 50.55
CA ILE A 321 13.16 23.53 49.32
C ILE A 321 14.45 22.89 48.82
N ASP A 322 15.54 23.64 48.85
CA ASP A 322 16.86 23.17 48.42
C ASP A 322 17.39 22.07 49.34
N SER A 323 17.24 22.24 50.67
CA SER A 323 17.59 21.19 51.64
C SER A 323 16.81 19.88 51.42
N GLN A 324 15.49 19.97 51.14
CA GLN A 324 14.68 18.78 50.85
C GLN A 324 15.04 18.13 49.52
N LYS A 325 15.48 18.92 48.53
CA LYS A 325 15.99 18.36 47.25
C LYS A 325 17.31 17.61 47.45
N ASP A 326 18.19 18.12 48.33
CA ASP A 326 19.45 17.41 48.63
C ASP A 326 19.18 16.06 49.30
N ILE A 327 18.22 16.02 50.24
CA ILE A 327 17.77 14.78 50.89
C ILE A 327 17.15 13.84 49.82
N ALA A 328 16.31 14.33 48.91
CA ALA A 328 15.72 13.56 47.83
C ALA A 328 16.79 13.00 46.90
N ALA A 329 17.81 13.78 46.57
CA ALA A 329 18.93 13.33 45.74
C ALA A 329 19.73 12.21 46.41
N GLN A 330 20.05 12.37 47.69
CA GLN A 330 20.76 11.34 48.47
C GLN A 330 19.97 10.03 48.54
N ILE A 331 18.67 10.09 48.82
CA ILE A 331 17.79 8.90 48.83
C ILE A 331 17.73 8.24 47.47
N ARG A 332 17.60 9.02 46.40
CA ARG A 332 17.57 8.51 45.04
C ARG A 332 18.85 7.74 44.69
N ASP A 333 20.00 8.26 45.07
CA ASP A 333 21.30 7.72 44.75
C ASP A 333 21.67 6.49 45.61
N THR A 334 21.12 6.41 46.83
CA THR A 334 21.40 5.33 47.78
C THR A 334 20.37 4.19 47.75
N SER A 335 19.12 4.45 47.33
CA SER A 335 18.05 3.46 47.37
C SER A 335 18.16 2.47 46.19
N THR A 336 18.46 1.20 46.52
CA THR A 336 18.64 0.13 45.53
C THR A 336 17.47 -0.85 45.44
N SER A 337 16.48 -0.73 46.31
CA SER A 337 15.27 -1.56 46.34
C SER A 337 14.10 -0.80 46.95
N CYS A 338 12.86 -1.24 46.65
CA CYS A 338 11.66 -0.66 47.27
C CYS A 338 11.69 -0.76 48.78
N LYS A 339 12.16 -1.88 49.34
CA LYS A 339 12.30 -2.05 50.77
C LYS A 339 13.20 -0.95 51.36
N HIS A 340 14.34 -0.67 50.72
CA HIS A 340 15.24 0.40 51.15
C HIS A 340 14.61 1.78 51.04
N LEU A 341 13.79 2.03 50.03
CA LEU A 341 13.03 3.29 49.90
C LEU A 341 12.00 3.44 51.05
N ASP A 342 11.28 2.36 51.39
CA ASP A 342 10.30 2.30 52.47
C ASP A 342 10.98 2.52 53.85
N GLU A 343 12.14 1.91 54.07
CA GLU A 343 12.95 2.09 55.30
C GLU A 343 13.42 3.53 55.40
N SER A 344 13.84 4.18 54.30
CA SER A 344 14.23 5.58 54.29
C SER A 344 13.05 6.51 54.61
N GLY A 345 11.85 6.20 54.07
CA GLY A 345 10.63 6.92 54.43
C GLY A 345 10.27 6.79 55.93
N SER A 346 10.43 5.63 56.49
CA SER A 346 10.19 5.35 57.89
C SER A 346 11.18 6.10 58.81
N ALA A 347 12.48 6.07 58.43
CA ALA A 347 13.53 6.75 59.17
C ALA A 347 13.35 8.29 59.22
N LEU A 348 12.78 8.85 58.21
CA LEU A 348 12.46 10.27 58.10
C LEU A 348 11.11 10.65 58.70
N ASN A 349 10.38 9.71 59.27
CA ASN A 349 8.98 9.85 59.71
C ASN A 349 8.12 10.56 58.62
N ALA A 350 8.37 10.22 57.34
CA ALA A 350 7.71 10.82 56.18
C ALA A 350 6.28 10.21 56.04
N PRO A 351 5.23 11.02 56.29
CA PRO A 351 3.85 10.52 56.15
C PRO A 351 3.58 10.19 54.66
N GLN A 352 2.67 9.26 54.45
CA GLN A 352 2.31 8.81 53.07
C GLN A 352 3.44 8.18 52.27
N SER A 353 4.52 7.71 52.92
CA SER A 353 5.59 6.94 52.30
C SER A 353 5.32 5.46 52.48
N GLY A 354 5.83 4.63 51.53
CA GLY A 354 5.69 3.19 51.54
C GLY A 354 5.08 2.62 50.24
N SER A 355 4.79 1.32 50.29
CA SER A 355 4.24 0.61 49.14
C SER A 355 2.81 1.04 48.82
N LEU A 356 2.54 1.40 47.60
CA LEU A 356 1.21 1.68 47.05
C LEU A 356 0.51 0.40 46.56
N GLY A 357 1.23 -0.73 46.59
CA GLY A 357 0.73 -1.97 46.01
C GLY A 357 0.78 -1.92 44.46
N LYS A 358 -0.04 -2.75 43.84
CA LYS A 358 -0.16 -2.88 42.38
C LYS A 358 -1.12 -1.83 41.86
N ILE A 359 -0.61 -0.88 41.11
CA ILE A 359 -1.37 0.25 40.57
C ILE A 359 -1.30 0.32 39.05
N ASN A 360 -2.32 0.90 38.42
CA ASN A 360 -2.33 1.21 37.01
C ASN A 360 -1.57 2.54 36.78
N ILE A 361 -0.44 2.47 36.08
CA ILE A 361 0.40 3.63 35.79
C ILE A 361 -0.33 4.69 34.95
N GLU A 362 -1.30 4.28 34.14
CA GLU A 362 -2.03 5.20 33.25
C GLU A 362 -3.11 6.01 33.99
N GLU A 363 -3.53 5.57 35.18
CA GLU A 363 -4.47 6.31 36.05
C GLU A 363 -3.80 7.38 36.90
N LEU A 364 -2.46 7.39 36.95
CA LEU A 364 -1.72 8.40 37.67
C LEU A 364 -1.72 9.74 36.94
N PRO A 365 -1.60 10.87 37.68
CA PRO A 365 -1.40 12.17 37.06
C PRO A 365 -0.26 12.15 36.02
N LEU A 366 -0.44 12.87 34.91
CA LEU A 366 0.46 12.80 33.76
C LEU A 366 1.94 13.06 34.09
N THR A 367 2.21 13.95 35.05
CA THR A 367 3.57 14.27 35.53
C THR A 367 4.22 13.08 36.21
N ILE A 368 3.46 12.35 37.04
CA ILE A 368 3.92 11.16 37.76
C ILE A 368 4.06 9.99 36.77
N SER A 369 3.04 9.72 35.98
CA SER A 369 3.06 8.67 34.99
C SER A 369 4.25 8.77 34.03
N LYS A 370 4.57 9.99 33.53
CA LYS A 370 5.74 10.22 32.69
C LYS A 370 7.08 9.95 33.40
N ALA A 371 7.18 10.28 34.68
CA ALA A 371 8.42 10.12 35.43
C ALA A 371 8.77 8.65 35.72
N ILE A 372 7.78 7.75 35.77
CA ILE A 372 7.99 6.35 36.13
C ILE A 372 7.79 5.35 34.98
N ARG A 373 7.13 5.75 33.89
CA ARG A 373 6.74 4.86 32.77
C ARG A 373 7.91 4.07 32.18
N ASP A 374 9.05 4.73 32.00
CA ASP A 374 10.23 4.13 31.38
C ASP A 374 11.34 3.81 32.40
N LEU A 375 11.00 3.90 33.71
CA LEU A 375 11.97 3.68 34.78
C LEU A 375 12.28 2.17 34.88
N PRO A 376 13.55 1.77 34.95
CA PRO A 376 13.91 0.39 35.27
C PRO A 376 13.40 0.00 36.66
N ALA A 377 13.06 -1.28 36.85
CA ALA A 377 12.68 -1.76 38.19
C ALA A 377 13.83 -1.52 39.19
N ASN A 378 13.46 -1.19 40.43
CA ASN A 378 14.38 -0.87 41.52
C ASN A 378 15.25 0.38 41.27
N LYS A 379 14.77 1.30 40.43
CA LYS A 379 15.33 2.65 40.29
C LYS A 379 14.36 3.70 40.79
N VAL A 380 14.88 4.69 41.53
CA VAL A 380 14.08 5.82 42.00
C VAL A 380 13.89 6.83 40.86
N SER A 381 12.70 7.40 40.79
CA SER A 381 12.35 8.43 39.80
C SER A 381 13.16 9.74 40.04
N PRO A 382 13.23 10.63 39.04
CA PRO A 382 13.52 12.03 39.33
C PRO A 382 12.56 12.59 40.36
N THR A 383 13.01 13.58 41.15
CA THR A 383 12.17 14.23 42.16
C THR A 383 11.01 14.95 41.49
N ILE A 384 9.79 14.61 41.90
CA ILE A 384 8.54 15.15 41.35
C ILE A 384 7.98 16.17 42.35
N ARG A 385 7.74 17.41 41.91
CA ARG A 385 7.06 18.39 42.74
C ARG A 385 5.56 18.13 42.73
N VAL A 386 4.97 17.91 43.91
CA VAL A 386 3.52 17.75 44.13
C VAL A 386 3.06 18.83 45.13
N ALA A 387 1.75 18.96 45.33
CA ALA A 387 1.20 19.98 46.24
C ALA A 387 1.70 19.80 47.67
N GLU A 388 1.83 18.57 48.10
CA GLU A 388 2.18 18.17 49.47
C GLU A 388 3.69 18.18 49.73
N GLY A 389 4.54 18.25 48.68
CA GLY A 389 5.98 18.21 48.87
C GLY A 389 6.79 17.76 47.66
N LEU A 390 7.85 17.01 47.90
CA LEU A 390 8.69 16.37 46.89
C LEU A 390 8.44 14.87 46.96
N LEU A 391 8.00 14.29 45.83
CA LEU A 391 7.69 12.90 45.67
C LEU A 391 8.81 12.18 44.94
N LEU A 392 9.26 11.07 45.53
CA LEU A 392 10.10 10.05 44.88
C LEU A 392 9.30 8.80 44.72
N MET A 393 9.40 8.15 43.58
CA MET A 393 8.73 6.88 43.29
C MET A 393 9.73 5.85 42.79
N MET A 394 9.47 4.60 43.10
CA MET A 394 10.23 3.45 42.60
C MET A 394 9.27 2.38 42.12
N VAL A 395 9.51 1.87 40.92
CA VAL A 395 8.83 0.68 40.42
C VAL A 395 9.58 -0.54 40.95
N CYS A 396 8.94 -1.31 41.79
CA CYS A 396 9.49 -2.52 42.37
C CYS A 396 9.46 -3.68 41.37
N GLU A 397 8.32 -3.85 40.72
CA GLU A 397 8.08 -4.87 39.72
C GLU A 397 7.10 -4.33 38.67
N TRP A 398 7.42 -4.58 37.41
CA TRP A 398 6.51 -4.36 36.30
C TRP A 398 5.64 -5.57 36.06
N ASP A 399 4.35 -5.44 36.19
CA ASP A 399 3.38 -6.39 35.66
C ASP A 399 2.96 -5.95 34.26
N LYS A 400 3.94 -5.99 33.36
CA LYS A 400 3.67 -5.69 31.95
C LYS A 400 2.89 -6.86 31.37
N PRO A 401 1.79 -6.60 30.62
CA PRO A 401 1.11 -7.67 29.92
C PRO A 401 2.13 -8.43 29.08
N LYS A 402 2.27 -9.72 29.32
CA LYS A 402 3.08 -10.57 28.47
C LYS A 402 2.41 -10.51 27.10
N ALA A 403 3.14 -10.04 26.09
CA ALA A 403 2.64 -10.05 24.72
C ALA A 403 2.13 -11.47 24.45
N SER A 404 0.81 -11.62 24.32
CA SER A 404 0.21 -12.93 24.12
C SER A 404 0.67 -13.44 22.76
N LEU A 405 1.29 -14.63 22.76
CA LEU A 405 1.65 -15.29 21.52
C LEU A 405 0.37 -15.61 20.75
N PRO A 406 0.38 -15.50 19.44
CA PRO A 406 -0.76 -15.89 18.63
C PRO A 406 -1.06 -17.38 18.85
N PRO A 407 -2.31 -17.79 18.85
CA PRO A 407 -2.65 -19.20 18.97
C PRO A 407 -2.04 -20.01 17.82
N LYS A 408 -1.66 -21.27 18.07
CA LYS A 408 -1.03 -22.16 17.07
C LYS A 408 -1.81 -22.24 15.74
N LYS A 409 -3.14 -22.13 15.79
CA LYS A 409 -3.99 -22.05 14.59
C LYS A 409 -3.66 -20.86 13.72
N GLU A 410 -3.40 -19.72 14.31
CA GLU A 410 -3.01 -18.50 13.59
C GLU A 410 -1.58 -18.60 13.05
N VAL A 411 -0.68 -19.18 13.82
CA VAL A 411 0.70 -19.48 13.35
C VAL A 411 0.65 -20.38 12.11
N ARG A 412 -0.14 -21.46 12.16
CA ARG A 412 -0.36 -22.36 11.00
C ARG A 412 -0.89 -21.61 9.80
N ALA A 413 -1.89 -20.75 9.98
CA ALA A 413 -2.45 -19.95 8.89
C ALA A 413 -1.40 -19.02 8.26
N ARG A 414 -0.62 -18.29 9.05
CA ARG A 414 0.46 -17.42 8.57
C ARG A 414 1.55 -18.18 7.80
N LEU A 415 1.96 -19.35 8.29
CA LEU A 415 2.92 -20.21 7.58
C LEU A 415 2.33 -20.68 6.24
N GLY A 416 1.06 -21.10 6.25
CA GLY A 416 0.34 -21.49 5.03
C GLY A 416 0.26 -20.37 4.00
N ASP A 417 -0.08 -19.16 4.41
CA ASP A 417 -0.14 -17.99 3.53
C ASP A 417 1.24 -17.66 2.94
N ARG A 418 2.32 -17.77 3.74
CA ARG A 418 3.70 -17.58 3.27
C ARG A 418 4.07 -18.61 2.21
N GLN A 419 3.80 -19.90 2.48
CA GLN A 419 4.08 -20.98 1.53
C GLN A 419 3.25 -20.82 0.25
N LEU A 420 1.96 -20.50 0.38
CA LEU A 420 1.08 -20.24 -0.75
C LEU A 420 1.58 -19.08 -1.62
N ASN A 421 2.04 -18.00 -0.99
CA ASN A 421 2.60 -16.85 -1.70
C ASN A 421 3.82 -17.24 -2.54
N LEU A 422 4.75 -18.01 -1.98
CA LEU A 422 5.91 -18.52 -2.72
C LEU A 422 5.50 -19.41 -3.90
N LEU A 423 4.49 -20.27 -3.70
CA LEU A 423 3.94 -21.12 -4.78
C LEU A 423 3.29 -20.28 -5.88
N MET A 424 2.54 -19.24 -5.53
CA MET A 424 1.91 -18.32 -6.50
C MET A 424 2.94 -17.57 -7.33
N GLN A 425 3.97 -17.02 -6.68
CA GLN A 425 5.08 -16.32 -7.36
C GLN A 425 5.81 -17.26 -8.32
N ARG A 426 6.15 -18.47 -7.86
CA ARG A 426 6.80 -19.49 -8.68
C ARG A 426 5.94 -19.86 -9.89
N TYR A 427 4.65 -20.09 -9.68
CA TYR A 427 3.73 -20.48 -10.74
C TYR A 427 3.61 -19.38 -11.81
N MET A 428 3.45 -18.12 -11.41
CA MET A 428 3.42 -17.00 -12.36
C MET A 428 4.73 -16.82 -13.11
N ARG A 429 5.87 -16.98 -12.44
CA ARG A 429 7.19 -16.95 -13.09
C ARG A 429 7.31 -18.06 -14.15
N ASP A 430 6.87 -19.28 -13.84
CA ASP A 430 6.90 -20.40 -14.78
C ASP A 430 5.99 -20.13 -15.99
N LEU A 431 4.79 -19.56 -15.79
CA LEU A 431 3.91 -19.15 -16.88
C LEU A 431 4.56 -18.11 -17.80
N ARG A 432 5.21 -17.09 -17.24
CA ARG A 432 5.92 -16.07 -18.05
C ARG A 432 7.10 -16.67 -18.81
N ARG A 433 7.86 -17.54 -18.18
CA ARG A 433 9.04 -18.18 -18.80
C ARG A 433 8.69 -19.11 -19.96
N THR A 434 7.55 -19.75 -19.89
CA THR A 434 7.09 -20.69 -20.94
C THR A 434 6.27 -20.05 -22.04
N ALA A 435 5.80 -18.83 -21.86
CA ALA A 435 5.01 -18.09 -22.82
C ALA A 435 5.86 -17.37 -23.85
N TYR A 436 5.34 -17.26 -25.06
CA TYR A 436 5.85 -16.33 -26.07
C TYR A 436 5.28 -14.93 -25.78
N ILE A 437 6.14 -13.98 -25.47
CA ILE A 437 5.76 -12.58 -25.19
C ILE A 437 6.57 -11.67 -26.13
N ASP A 438 5.89 -11.00 -27.05
CA ASP A 438 6.46 -10.03 -28.00
C ASP A 438 5.92 -8.63 -27.68
N LEU A 439 6.81 -7.73 -27.23
CA LEU A 439 6.48 -6.33 -26.92
C LEU A 439 6.73 -5.46 -28.15
N ARG A 440 5.70 -4.75 -28.60
CA ARG A 440 5.79 -3.84 -29.76
C ARG A 440 5.68 -2.39 -29.30
N GLY A 441 6.72 -1.62 -29.58
CA GLY A 441 6.88 -0.23 -29.18
C GLY A 441 5.95 0.78 -29.87
#